data_0ab09b67beda89cb89154397ef405d01
#
_entry.id   0ab09b67beda89cb89154397ef405d01
#
_cell.length_a   1.000
_cell.length_b   1.000
_cell.length_c   1.000
_cell.angle_alpha   90.00
_cell.angle_beta   90.00
_cell.angle_gamma   90.00
#
_symmetry.space_group_name_H-M   'P 1'
#
loop_
_entity.id
_entity.type
_entity.pdbx_description
1 polymer ?
#
loop_
_entity_poly.entity_id
_entity_poly.type
_entity_poly.pdbx_seq_one_letter_code
_entity_poly.pdbx_strand_id
1 'polypeptide(L)'
;MGISQSVGKSAPVVRQDKNNVAEPVVIIVDDDAAVREALSELILSAGFQPVSFASTRELLNAVEILDRPGCLILDVHMPGASGLQLQHHLAESGIAKPVIFLTGRGDIPMTVQAMKAGAVDFLTKPVSDQTLLDAVIAGIALDEARRAEAVVMKRNLERLGTLTHREREVLREVVTRGRLNKQIAFDLGISEVTVKLHRANVMRKMEVRSIGDLIRAWETLPPTMRETGGPGF
;
A
#
# COMPACT_ATOMS: atom_id res chain seq x y z
N MET A 1 -46.00 39.80 -36.78
CA MET A 1 -44.66 40.07 -36.29
C MET A 1 -44.46 39.24 -35.04
N GLY A 2 -43.89 38.05 -35.18
CA GLY A 2 -43.62 37.11 -34.09
C GLY A 2 -42.15 36.98 -33.90
N ILE A 3 -41.67 37.28 -32.69
CA ILE A 3 -40.27 37.11 -32.31
C ILE A 3 -40.14 35.80 -31.53
N SER A 4 -39.48 34.85 -32.18
CA SER A 4 -39.16 33.54 -31.59
C SER A 4 -37.93 33.71 -30.68
N GLN A 5 -38.09 33.47 -29.36
CA GLN A 5 -36.96 33.39 -28.42
C GLN A 5 -36.44 31.94 -28.39
N SER A 6 -35.20 31.80 -28.85
CA SER A 6 -34.42 30.58 -28.77
C SER A 6 -33.89 30.40 -27.33
N VAL A 7 -34.39 29.43 -26.61
CA VAL A 7 -33.88 28.98 -25.32
C VAL A 7 -32.66 28.07 -25.53
N GLY A 8 -31.49 28.62 -25.27
CA GLY A 8 -30.24 27.84 -25.27
C GLY A 8 -30.23 26.84 -24.12
N LYS A 9 -30.25 25.54 -24.44
CA LYS A 9 -29.99 24.45 -23.49
C LYS A 9 -28.49 24.41 -23.17
N SER A 10 -28.14 24.87 -21.98
CA SER A 10 -26.82 24.65 -21.43
C SER A 10 -26.62 23.15 -21.13
N ALA A 11 -25.62 22.56 -21.76
CA ALA A 11 -25.19 21.22 -21.48
C ALA A 11 -24.64 21.11 -20.04
N PRO A 12 -24.87 20.01 -19.30
CA PRO A 12 -24.32 19.85 -17.97
C PRO A 12 -22.79 19.75 -18.04
N VAL A 13 -22.13 20.63 -17.31
CA VAL A 13 -20.69 20.56 -17.08
C VAL A 13 -20.40 19.31 -16.26
N VAL A 14 -19.89 18.27 -16.90
CA VAL A 14 -19.33 17.11 -16.23
C VAL A 14 -18.11 17.59 -15.45
N ARG A 15 -18.27 17.73 -14.12
CA ARG A 15 -17.15 17.90 -13.21
C ARG A 15 -16.31 16.63 -13.29
N GLN A 16 -15.15 16.70 -13.92
CA GLN A 16 -14.11 15.70 -13.79
C GLN A 16 -13.57 15.78 -12.38
N ASP A 17 -14.07 14.90 -11.50
CA ASP A 17 -13.51 14.72 -10.17
C ASP A 17 -12.08 14.18 -10.32
N LYS A 18 -11.12 15.02 -9.92
CA LYS A 18 -9.67 14.76 -9.95
C LYS A 18 -9.19 13.78 -8.85
N ASN A 19 -10.06 12.93 -8.33
CA ASN A 19 -9.71 11.88 -7.36
C ASN A 19 -10.28 10.54 -7.86
N ASN A 20 -9.67 9.97 -8.89
CA ASN A 20 -9.92 8.59 -9.27
C ASN A 20 -9.11 7.65 -8.34
N VAL A 21 -9.38 7.73 -7.03
CA VAL A 21 -8.99 6.66 -6.11
C VAL A 21 -9.99 5.55 -6.34
N ALA A 22 -9.55 4.42 -6.88
CA ALA A 22 -10.42 3.28 -7.10
C ALA A 22 -11.11 2.91 -5.77
N GLU A 23 -12.44 2.78 -5.78
CA GLU A 23 -13.20 2.41 -4.60
C GLU A 23 -12.68 1.08 -4.01
N PRO A 24 -12.50 1.00 -2.68
CA PRO A 24 -11.99 -0.20 -2.05
C PRO A 24 -12.93 -1.38 -2.24
N VAL A 25 -12.36 -2.56 -2.50
CA VAL A 25 -13.09 -3.80 -2.65
C VAL A 25 -12.88 -4.71 -1.44
N VAL A 26 -13.93 -5.43 -1.06
CA VAL A 26 -13.85 -6.53 -0.10
C VAL A 26 -13.94 -7.83 -0.88
N ILE A 27 -12.81 -8.51 -0.98
CA ILE A 27 -12.72 -9.79 -1.69
C ILE A 27 -13.13 -10.89 -0.71
N ILE A 28 -14.06 -11.74 -1.10
CA ILE A 28 -14.60 -12.82 -0.28
C ILE A 28 -14.23 -14.15 -0.95
N VAL A 29 -13.56 -15.03 -0.22
CA VAL A 29 -13.23 -16.38 -0.72
C VAL A 29 -13.72 -17.42 0.28
N ASP A 30 -14.74 -18.17 -0.12
CA ASP A 30 -15.40 -19.20 0.69
C ASP A 30 -16.01 -20.22 -0.26
N ASP A 31 -16.00 -21.52 0.02
CA ASP A 31 -16.57 -22.53 -0.87
C ASP A 31 -18.10 -22.66 -0.71
N ASP A 32 -18.67 -22.21 0.41
CA ASP A 32 -20.11 -22.18 0.65
C ASP A 32 -20.77 -20.97 -0.04
N ALA A 33 -21.64 -21.24 -1.01
CA ALA A 33 -22.35 -20.21 -1.76
C ALA A 33 -23.27 -19.35 -0.87
N ALA A 34 -23.94 -19.95 0.12
CA ALA A 34 -24.82 -19.21 1.03
C ALA A 34 -24.03 -18.23 1.92
N VAL A 35 -22.85 -18.65 2.37
CA VAL A 35 -21.93 -17.77 3.14
C VAL A 35 -21.46 -16.62 2.26
N ARG A 36 -21.02 -16.88 1.01
CA ARG A 36 -20.60 -15.83 0.09
C ARG A 36 -21.70 -14.80 -0.18
N GLU A 37 -22.95 -15.28 -0.38
CA GLU A 37 -24.11 -14.42 -0.62
C GLU A 37 -24.38 -13.53 0.60
N ALA A 38 -24.50 -14.13 1.79
CA ALA A 38 -24.75 -13.38 3.03
C ALA A 38 -23.66 -12.35 3.34
N LEU A 39 -22.39 -12.72 3.16
CA LEU A 39 -21.28 -11.79 3.33
C LEU A 39 -21.31 -10.66 2.30
N SER A 40 -21.63 -10.97 1.04
CA SER A 40 -21.72 -9.96 -0.01
C SER A 40 -22.84 -8.95 0.27
N GLU A 41 -24.01 -9.41 0.72
CA GLU A 41 -25.12 -8.54 1.13
C GLU A 41 -24.73 -7.63 2.31
N LEU A 42 -24.09 -8.18 3.32
CA LEU A 42 -23.62 -7.41 4.48
C LEU A 42 -22.63 -6.33 4.06
N ILE A 43 -21.61 -6.68 3.29
CA ILE A 43 -20.57 -5.75 2.79
C ILE A 43 -21.20 -4.65 1.93
N LEU A 44 -22.12 -5.01 1.04
CA LEU A 44 -22.85 -4.06 0.20
C LEU A 44 -23.73 -3.11 1.03
N SER A 45 -24.42 -3.62 2.05
CA SER A 45 -25.26 -2.82 2.95
C SER A 45 -24.44 -1.80 3.76
N ALA A 46 -23.18 -2.12 4.04
CA ALA A 46 -22.23 -1.23 4.70
C ALA A 46 -21.57 -0.20 3.75
N GLY A 47 -21.93 -0.22 2.45
CA GLY A 47 -21.44 0.73 1.46
C GLY A 47 -20.08 0.35 0.82
N PHE A 48 -19.62 -0.89 1.00
CA PHE A 48 -18.41 -1.40 0.34
C PHE A 48 -18.77 -2.23 -0.90
N GLN A 49 -17.78 -2.44 -1.78
CA GLN A 49 -17.93 -3.24 -2.97
C GLN A 49 -17.46 -4.68 -2.72
N PRO A 50 -18.35 -5.69 -2.63
CA PRO A 50 -17.95 -7.09 -2.52
C PRO A 50 -17.58 -7.67 -3.88
N VAL A 51 -16.56 -8.55 -3.90
CA VAL A 51 -16.21 -9.41 -5.03
C VAL A 51 -15.94 -10.81 -4.48
N SER A 52 -16.73 -11.81 -4.87
CA SER A 52 -16.70 -13.14 -4.29
C SER A 52 -16.15 -14.20 -5.24
N PHE A 53 -15.42 -15.17 -4.68
CA PHE A 53 -14.83 -16.33 -5.36
C PHE A 53 -15.15 -17.61 -4.59
N ALA A 54 -15.41 -18.71 -5.30
CA ALA A 54 -15.73 -19.99 -4.68
C ALA A 54 -14.47 -20.79 -4.28
N SER A 55 -13.29 -20.33 -4.67
CA SER A 55 -12.03 -21.01 -4.35
C SER A 55 -10.82 -20.08 -4.46
N THR A 56 -9.74 -20.46 -3.81
CA THR A 56 -8.42 -19.80 -3.96
C THR A 56 -7.94 -19.81 -5.41
N ARG A 57 -8.25 -20.87 -6.16
CA ARG A 57 -7.90 -20.98 -7.58
C ARG A 57 -8.62 -19.94 -8.44
N GLU A 58 -9.91 -19.71 -8.21
CA GLU A 58 -10.65 -18.67 -8.92
C GLU A 58 -10.07 -17.29 -8.65
N LEU A 59 -9.74 -16.95 -7.41
CA LEU A 59 -9.08 -15.70 -7.06
C LEU A 59 -7.73 -15.56 -7.77
N LEU A 60 -6.91 -16.60 -7.78
CA LEU A 60 -5.60 -16.57 -8.43
C LEU A 60 -5.69 -16.45 -9.97
N ASN A 61 -6.78 -16.89 -10.58
CA ASN A 61 -7.04 -16.66 -12.01
C ASN A 61 -7.46 -15.21 -12.32
N ALA A 62 -7.88 -14.45 -11.29
CA ALA A 62 -8.28 -13.04 -11.38
C ALA A 62 -7.35 -12.17 -10.49
N VAL A 63 -6.04 -12.45 -10.52
CA VAL A 63 -5.05 -11.84 -9.60
C VAL A 63 -5.02 -10.32 -9.66
N GLU A 64 -5.40 -9.71 -10.77
CA GLU A 64 -5.51 -8.26 -10.94
C GLU A 64 -6.48 -7.59 -9.96
N ILE A 65 -7.46 -8.35 -9.41
CA ILE A 65 -8.36 -7.80 -8.38
C ILE A 65 -7.61 -7.47 -7.08
N LEU A 66 -6.50 -8.14 -6.81
CA LEU A 66 -5.67 -7.92 -5.63
C LEU A 66 -4.93 -6.57 -5.68
N ASP A 67 -4.77 -5.98 -6.88
CA ASP A 67 -4.16 -4.66 -7.06
C ASP A 67 -5.12 -3.53 -6.66
N ARG A 68 -6.45 -3.78 -6.59
CA ARG A 68 -7.41 -2.78 -6.14
C ARG A 68 -7.25 -2.53 -4.64
N PRO A 69 -7.50 -1.29 -4.14
CA PRO A 69 -7.57 -1.03 -2.69
C PRO A 69 -8.57 -1.95 -1.99
N GLY A 70 -8.34 -2.29 -0.73
CA GLY A 70 -9.29 -3.05 0.09
C GLY A 70 -8.69 -4.24 0.83
N CYS A 71 -9.51 -5.20 1.24
CA CYS A 71 -9.09 -6.36 2.04
C CYS A 71 -9.69 -7.68 1.51
N LEU A 72 -9.22 -8.79 2.08
CA LEU A 72 -9.62 -10.15 1.74
C LEU A 72 -10.25 -10.82 2.97
N ILE A 73 -11.50 -11.29 2.85
CA ILE A 73 -12.14 -12.23 3.79
C ILE A 73 -11.93 -13.62 3.22
N LEU A 74 -11.37 -14.51 4.02
CA LEU A 74 -10.88 -15.80 3.54
C LEU A 74 -11.28 -16.93 4.50
N ASP A 75 -12.04 -17.91 4.00
CA ASP A 75 -12.23 -19.14 4.77
C ASP A 75 -10.93 -19.94 4.82
N VAL A 76 -10.69 -20.51 5.97
CA VAL A 76 -9.51 -21.36 6.20
C VAL A 76 -9.69 -22.73 5.58
N HIS A 77 -10.89 -23.32 5.70
CA HIS A 77 -11.17 -24.71 5.35
C HIS A 77 -11.90 -24.82 4.02
N MET A 78 -11.19 -24.69 2.94
CA MET A 78 -11.72 -24.88 1.60
C MET A 78 -11.14 -26.13 0.93
N PRO A 79 -11.89 -26.80 0.03
CA PRO A 79 -11.36 -27.89 -0.78
C PRO A 79 -10.17 -27.44 -1.64
N GLY A 80 -9.10 -28.22 -1.64
CA GLY A 80 -7.87 -27.91 -2.39
C GLY A 80 -6.88 -27.10 -1.55
N ALA A 81 -6.56 -25.87 -1.96
CA ALA A 81 -5.64 -25.02 -1.21
C ALA A 81 -6.36 -24.29 -0.06
N SER A 82 -5.86 -24.42 1.17
CA SER A 82 -6.42 -23.73 2.32
C SER A 82 -6.18 -22.22 2.28
N GLY A 83 -7.00 -21.47 3.04
CA GLY A 83 -6.81 -20.01 3.16
C GLY A 83 -5.43 -19.63 3.68
N LEU A 84 -4.83 -20.40 4.60
CA LEU A 84 -3.48 -20.15 5.08
C LEU A 84 -2.41 -20.33 3.99
N GLN A 85 -2.58 -21.33 3.13
CA GLN A 85 -1.68 -21.52 1.98
C GLN A 85 -1.77 -20.37 0.99
N LEU A 86 -2.97 -19.84 0.77
CA LEU A 86 -3.15 -18.65 -0.07
C LEU A 86 -2.45 -17.43 0.54
N GLN A 87 -2.64 -17.17 1.84
CA GLN A 87 -1.96 -16.05 2.52
C GLN A 87 -0.44 -16.14 2.35
N HIS A 88 0.13 -17.32 2.54
CA HIS A 88 1.57 -17.57 2.36
C HIS A 88 2.01 -17.31 0.91
N HIS A 89 1.27 -17.83 -0.06
CA HIS A 89 1.53 -17.63 -1.48
C HIS A 89 1.49 -16.15 -1.89
N LEU A 90 0.50 -15.39 -1.39
CA LEU A 90 0.43 -13.95 -1.63
C LEU A 90 1.64 -13.21 -1.06
N ALA A 91 2.05 -13.56 0.17
CA ALA A 91 3.23 -12.96 0.82
C ALA A 91 4.52 -13.26 0.05
N GLU A 92 4.74 -14.50 -0.41
CA GLU A 92 5.89 -14.90 -1.25
C GLU A 92 5.90 -14.17 -2.61
N SER A 93 4.72 -13.90 -3.15
CA SER A 93 4.54 -13.15 -4.41
C SER A 93 4.66 -11.62 -4.23
N GLY A 94 4.94 -11.14 -3.01
CA GLY A 94 5.05 -9.71 -2.70
C GLY A 94 3.70 -8.97 -2.67
N ILE A 95 2.58 -9.70 -2.64
CA ILE A 95 1.23 -9.13 -2.60
C ILE A 95 0.83 -8.92 -1.13
N ALA A 96 0.91 -7.69 -0.65
CA ALA A 96 0.64 -7.32 0.75
C ALA A 96 -0.85 -7.03 1.01
N LYS A 97 -1.76 -7.89 0.55
CA LYS A 97 -3.20 -7.72 0.76
C LYS A 97 -3.58 -8.03 2.21
N PRO A 98 -4.29 -7.14 2.94
CA PRO A 98 -4.79 -7.43 4.27
C PRO A 98 -5.78 -8.59 4.25
N VAL A 99 -5.58 -9.59 5.10
CA VAL A 99 -6.38 -10.81 5.18
C VAL A 99 -7.10 -10.88 6.51
N ILE A 100 -8.41 -11.15 6.47
CA ILE A 100 -9.27 -11.47 7.60
C ILE A 100 -9.71 -12.91 7.42
N PHE A 101 -9.36 -13.79 8.35
CA PHE A 101 -9.84 -15.16 8.33
C PHE A 101 -11.21 -15.27 8.97
N LEU A 102 -12.11 -16.02 8.32
CA LEU A 102 -13.43 -16.34 8.83
C LEU A 102 -13.66 -17.85 8.70
N THR A 103 -13.71 -18.59 9.80
CA THR A 103 -13.73 -20.06 9.79
C THR A 103 -14.76 -20.64 10.73
N GLY A 104 -15.38 -21.76 10.35
CA GLY A 104 -16.28 -22.54 11.21
C GLY A 104 -15.56 -23.39 12.26
N ARG A 105 -14.26 -23.62 12.09
CA ARG A 105 -13.43 -24.40 13.02
C ARG A 105 -12.06 -23.74 13.11
N GLY A 106 -11.84 -22.98 14.17
CA GLY A 106 -10.52 -22.41 14.48
C GLY A 106 -9.91 -23.15 15.66
N ASP A 107 -8.66 -23.55 15.55
CA ASP A 107 -7.86 -23.95 16.70
C ASP A 107 -6.80 -22.89 17.04
N ILE A 108 -6.29 -22.92 18.26
CA ILE A 108 -5.31 -21.94 18.72
C ILE A 108 -4.04 -21.95 17.88
N PRO A 109 -3.43 -23.10 17.53
CA PRO A 109 -2.25 -23.14 16.66
C PRO A 109 -2.46 -22.46 15.31
N MET A 110 -3.60 -22.69 14.65
CA MET A 110 -3.96 -22.12 13.37
C MET A 110 -4.14 -20.60 13.45
N THR A 111 -4.86 -20.12 14.48
CA THR A 111 -5.02 -18.69 14.74
C THR A 111 -3.66 -18.01 14.94
N VAL A 112 -2.78 -18.60 15.76
CA VAL A 112 -1.44 -18.06 16.00
C VAL A 112 -0.61 -18.01 14.70
N GLN A 113 -0.71 -19.04 13.86
CA GLN A 113 -0.01 -19.08 12.56
C GLN A 113 -0.51 -17.96 11.63
N ALA A 114 -1.82 -17.79 11.48
CA ALA A 114 -2.42 -16.74 10.66
C ALA A 114 -1.98 -15.34 11.11
N MET A 115 -2.06 -15.07 12.41
CA MET A 115 -1.67 -13.77 12.98
C MET A 115 -0.17 -13.50 12.82
N LYS A 116 0.70 -14.50 13.03
CA LYS A 116 2.14 -14.36 12.78
C LYS A 116 2.47 -14.12 11.30
N ALA A 117 1.65 -14.63 10.39
CA ALA A 117 1.76 -14.37 8.96
C ALA A 117 1.18 -13.01 8.54
N GLY A 118 0.75 -12.18 9.50
CA GLY A 118 0.30 -10.80 9.26
C GLY A 118 -1.17 -10.66 8.87
N ALA A 119 -2.03 -11.63 9.27
CA ALA A 119 -3.48 -11.46 9.16
C ALA A 119 -3.95 -10.24 9.98
N VAL A 120 -4.98 -9.55 9.50
CA VAL A 120 -5.63 -8.45 10.21
C VAL A 120 -6.40 -8.98 11.40
N ASP A 121 -7.16 -10.04 11.18
CA ASP A 121 -7.95 -10.70 12.22
C ASP A 121 -8.24 -12.17 11.88
N PHE A 122 -8.66 -12.91 12.88
CA PHE A 122 -9.08 -14.32 12.78
C PHE A 122 -10.40 -14.52 13.53
N LEU A 123 -11.49 -14.63 12.79
CA LEU A 123 -12.86 -14.67 13.30
C LEU A 123 -13.45 -16.08 13.16
N THR A 124 -14.23 -16.51 14.16
CA THR A 124 -14.93 -17.80 14.13
C THR A 124 -16.41 -17.62 13.76
N LYS A 125 -16.93 -18.46 12.85
CA LYS A 125 -18.35 -18.54 12.52
C LYS A 125 -19.13 -19.23 13.67
N PRO A 126 -20.30 -18.72 14.12
CA PRO A 126 -20.94 -17.50 13.66
C PRO A 126 -20.28 -16.23 14.22
N VAL A 127 -20.10 -15.23 13.38
CA VAL A 127 -19.57 -13.92 13.76
C VAL A 127 -20.70 -12.88 13.72
N SER A 128 -20.64 -11.87 14.59
CA SER A 128 -21.58 -10.75 14.49
C SER A 128 -21.23 -9.84 13.32
N ASP A 129 -22.24 -9.25 12.69
CA ASP A 129 -22.06 -8.29 11.59
C ASP A 129 -21.09 -7.16 11.97
N GLN A 130 -21.26 -6.61 13.18
CA GLN A 130 -20.41 -5.52 13.68
C GLN A 130 -18.94 -5.94 13.77
N THR A 131 -18.66 -7.11 14.35
CA THR A 131 -17.28 -7.61 14.50
C THR A 131 -16.61 -7.79 13.14
N LEU A 132 -17.34 -8.34 12.16
CA LEU A 132 -16.82 -8.54 10.81
C LEU A 132 -16.57 -7.19 10.11
N LEU A 133 -17.52 -6.26 10.22
CA LEU A 133 -17.37 -4.93 9.60
C LEU A 133 -16.22 -4.13 10.22
N ASP A 134 -16.01 -4.22 11.55
CA ASP A 134 -14.88 -3.58 12.22
C ASP A 134 -13.55 -4.12 11.69
N ALA A 135 -13.43 -5.44 11.49
CA ALA A 135 -12.25 -6.05 10.90
C ALA A 135 -12.03 -5.62 9.44
N VAL A 136 -13.11 -5.52 8.64
CA VAL A 136 -13.07 -5.02 7.25
C VAL A 136 -12.58 -3.59 7.19
N ILE A 137 -13.12 -2.70 8.04
CA ILE A 137 -12.70 -1.29 8.13
C ILE A 137 -11.22 -1.20 8.48
N ALA A 138 -10.77 -1.98 9.48
CA ALA A 138 -9.36 -2.03 9.86
C ALA A 138 -8.47 -2.54 8.71
N GLY A 139 -8.92 -3.56 7.97
CA GLY A 139 -8.22 -4.10 6.81
C GLY A 139 -8.08 -3.07 5.68
N ILE A 140 -9.16 -2.37 5.34
CA ILE A 140 -9.14 -1.32 4.32
C ILE A 140 -8.18 -0.19 4.72
N ALA A 141 -8.28 0.30 5.96
CA ALA A 141 -7.39 1.36 6.46
C ALA A 141 -5.90 0.94 6.42
N LEU A 142 -5.61 -0.33 6.73
CA LEU A 142 -4.26 -0.87 6.64
C LEU A 142 -3.74 -0.91 5.19
N ASP A 143 -4.58 -1.32 4.22
CA ASP A 143 -4.21 -1.32 2.80
C ASP A 143 -3.95 0.09 2.28
N GLU A 144 -4.80 1.05 2.64
CA GLU A 144 -4.63 2.47 2.28
C GLU A 144 -3.32 3.04 2.82
N ALA A 145 -3.00 2.79 4.09
CA ALA A 145 -1.74 3.23 4.70
C ALA A 145 -0.52 2.63 3.98
N ARG A 146 -0.52 1.31 3.72
CA ARG A 146 0.56 0.62 3.00
C ARG A 146 0.75 1.15 1.58
N ARG A 147 -0.35 1.42 0.86
CA ARG A 147 -0.30 2.01 -0.49
C ARG A 147 0.25 3.42 -0.48
N ALA A 148 -0.16 4.24 0.50
CA ALA A 148 0.38 5.58 0.66
C ALA A 148 1.89 5.57 0.93
N GLU A 149 2.36 4.69 1.82
CA GLU A 149 3.78 4.49 2.09
C GLU A 149 4.55 4.02 0.84
N ALA A 150 4.00 3.06 0.08
CA ALA A 150 4.62 2.58 -1.15
C ALA A 150 4.76 3.68 -2.21
N VAL A 151 3.77 4.56 -2.35
CA VAL A 151 3.83 5.72 -3.26
C VAL A 151 4.95 6.69 -2.83
N VAL A 152 5.05 6.98 -1.52
CA VAL A 152 6.11 7.86 -0.98
C VAL A 152 7.49 7.23 -1.20
N MET A 153 7.64 5.94 -0.88
CA MET A 153 8.88 5.19 -1.08
C MET A 153 9.31 5.21 -2.55
N LYS A 154 8.40 4.89 -3.47
CA LYS A 154 8.65 4.89 -4.92
C LYS A 154 9.13 6.27 -5.39
N ARG A 155 8.44 7.34 -5.01
CA ARG A 155 8.83 8.70 -5.33
C ARG A 155 10.23 9.05 -4.81
N ASN A 156 10.54 8.71 -3.57
CA ASN A 156 11.84 8.99 -2.99
C ASN A 156 12.96 8.17 -3.66
N LEU A 157 12.66 6.95 -4.09
CA LEU A 157 13.58 6.10 -4.85
C LEU A 157 13.88 6.70 -6.24
N GLU A 158 12.84 7.15 -6.95
CA GLU A 158 12.99 7.85 -8.24
C GLU A 158 13.86 9.10 -8.12
N ARG A 159 13.61 9.94 -7.08
CA ARG A 159 14.41 11.13 -6.79
C ARG A 159 15.86 10.79 -6.47
N LEU A 160 16.09 9.77 -5.64
CA LEU A 160 17.44 9.27 -5.33
C LEU A 160 18.18 8.85 -6.61
N GLY A 161 17.48 8.24 -7.56
CA GLY A 161 18.01 7.86 -8.87
C GLY A 161 18.54 9.06 -9.70
N THR A 162 18.04 10.28 -9.47
CA THR A 162 18.50 11.50 -10.17
C THR A 162 19.79 12.09 -9.61
N LEU A 163 20.24 11.63 -8.43
CA LEU A 163 21.47 12.13 -7.82
C LEU A 163 22.70 11.58 -8.53
N THR A 164 23.69 12.45 -8.73
CA THR A 164 25.03 12.05 -9.16
C THR A 164 25.75 11.28 -8.05
N HIS A 165 26.80 10.56 -8.38
CA HIS A 165 27.64 9.86 -7.39
C HIS A 165 28.07 10.78 -6.24
N ARG A 166 28.61 11.95 -6.55
CA ARG A 166 29.04 12.93 -5.52
C ARG A 166 27.90 13.49 -4.66
N GLU A 167 26.73 13.70 -5.25
CA GLU A 167 25.55 14.11 -4.49
C GLU A 167 25.06 13.00 -3.53
N ARG A 168 25.16 11.72 -3.94
CA ARG A 168 24.84 10.59 -3.07
C ARG A 168 25.81 10.44 -1.91
N GLU A 169 27.13 10.60 -2.15
CA GLU A 169 28.12 10.60 -1.07
C GLU A 169 27.82 11.70 -0.04
N VAL A 170 27.57 12.92 -0.49
CA VAL A 170 27.21 14.03 0.38
C VAL A 170 25.90 13.78 1.12
N LEU A 171 24.87 13.26 0.44
CA LEU A 171 23.59 12.86 1.05
C LEU A 171 23.84 11.89 2.23
N ARG A 172 24.59 10.81 1.98
CA ARG A 172 24.89 9.79 3.00
C ARG A 172 25.57 10.39 4.22
N GLU A 173 26.61 11.19 4.06
CA GLU A 173 27.33 11.82 5.17
C GLU A 173 26.41 12.72 6.02
N VAL A 174 25.44 13.39 5.35
CA VAL A 174 24.45 14.23 6.02
C VAL A 174 23.43 13.42 6.81
N VAL A 175 22.81 12.39 6.19
CA VAL A 175 21.67 11.68 6.80
C VAL A 175 22.08 10.59 7.79
N THR A 176 23.22 9.91 7.56
CA THR A 176 23.64 8.80 8.43
C THR A 176 24.58 9.25 9.57
N ARG A 177 25.35 10.31 9.36
CA ARG A 177 26.40 10.76 10.30
C ARG A 177 26.20 12.18 10.83
N GLY A 178 25.23 12.93 10.30
CA GLY A 178 24.97 14.32 10.70
C GLY A 178 26.16 15.26 10.50
N ARG A 179 27.08 14.95 9.55
CA ARG A 179 28.34 15.69 9.39
C ARG A 179 28.14 17.10 8.89
N LEU A 180 28.98 18.00 9.42
CA LEU A 180 29.07 19.39 8.99
C LEU A 180 29.84 19.51 7.66
N ASN A 181 29.61 20.60 6.91
CA ASN A 181 30.23 20.80 5.60
C ASN A 181 31.76 20.68 5.64
N LYS A 182 32.41 21.22 6.67
CA LYS A 182 33.86 21.14 6.86
C LYS A 182 34.36 19.69 6.97
N GLN A 183 33.62 18.85 7.67
CA GLN A 183 33.95 17.44 7.86
C GLN A 183 33.80 16.66 6.56
N ILE A 184 32.65 16.88 5.84
CA ILE A 184 32.42 16.27 4.55
C ILE A 184 33.45 16.70 3.50
N ALA A 185 33.83 17.99 3.50
CA ALA A 185 34.85 18.52 2.62
C ALA A 185 36.20 17.82 2.83
N PHE A 186 36.62 17.64 4.10
CA PHE A 186 37.84 16.93 4.44
C PHE A 186 37.81 15.46 3.98
N ASP A 187 36.71 14.72 4.29
CA ASP A 187 36.61 13.30 3.97
C ASP A 187 36.54 13.02 2.46
N LEU A 188 35.87 13.90 1.70
CA LEU A 188 35.73 13.73 0.25
C LEU A 188 36.83 14.42 -0.57
N GLY A 189 37.78 15.11 0.09
CA GLY A 189 38.89 15.82 -0.58
C GLY A 189 38.40 16.96 -1.50
N ILE A 190 37.33 17.68 -1.13
CA ILE A 190 36.76 18.79 -1.89
C ILE A 190 36.59 20.05 -1.02
N SER A 191 36.30 21.20 -1.65
CA SER A 191 36.13 22.45 -0.88
C SER A 191 34.75 22.47 -0.15
N GLU A 192 34.68 23.23 0.97
CA GLU A 192 33.39 23.45 1.65
C GLU A 192 32.37 24.13 0.76
N VAL A 193 32.78 24.97 -0.19
CA VAL A 193 31.90 25.60 -1.18
C VAL A 193 31.28 24.53 -2.09
N THR A 194 32.08 23.56 -2.53
CA THR A 194 31.62 22.44 -3.36
C THR A 194 30.62 21.57 -2.58
N VAL A 195 30.87 21.29 -1.29
CA VAL A 195 29.90 20.56 -0.43
C VAL A 195 28.58 21.33 -0.32
N LYS A 196 28.62 22.65 -0.09
CA LYS A 196 27.40 23.48 -0.05
C LYS A 196 26.61 23.39 -1.36
N LEU A 197 27.29 23.41 -2.51
CA LEU A 197 26.65 23.25 -3.81
C LEU A 197 25.99 21.86 -3.96
N HIS A 198 26.71 20.77 -3.62
CA HIS A 198 26.13 19.43 -3.67
C HIS A 198 24.95 19.29 -2.72
N ARG A 199 25.01 19.81 -1.49
CA ARG A 199 23.87 19.82 -0.55
C ARG A 199 22.65 20.55 -1.13
N ALA A 200 22.86 21.73 -1.72
CA ALA A 200 21.78 22.49 -2.37
C ALA A 200 21.15 21.69 -3.52
N ASN A 201 21.95 21.03 -4.34
CA ASN A 201 21.47 20.17 -5.42
C ASN A 201 20.71 18.95 -4.87
N VAL A 202 21.21 18.27 -3.82
CA VAL A 202 20.53 17.18 -3.15
C VAL A 202 19.16 17.63 -2.66
N MET A 203 19.08 18.72 -1.90
CA MET A 203 17.81 19.25 -1.38
C MET A 203 16.81 19.52 -2.51
N ARG A 204 17.27 20.15 -3.60
CA ARG A 204 16.44 20.45 -4.76
C ARG A 204 15.95 19.19 -5.48
N LYS A 205 16.84 18.22 -5.75
CA LYS A 205 16.51 16.98 -6.48
C LYS A 205 15.63 16.04 -5.65
N MET A 206 15.87 16.00 -4.34
CA MET A 206 15.01 15.24 -3.39
C MET A 206 13.70 15.97 -3.07
N GLU A 207 13.52 17.20 -3.57
CA GLU A 207 12.35 18.07 -3.35
C GLU A 207 12.00 18.23 -1.85
N VAL A 208 13.01 18.46 -1.03
CA VAL A 208 12.87 18.65 0.42
C VAL A 208 13.31 20.06 0.83
N ARG A 209 12.71 20.57 1.92
CA ARG A 209 12.96 21.94 2.39
C ARG A 209 13.87 22.00 3.62
N SER A 210 14.01 20.90 4.35
CA SER A 210 14.83 20.83 5.56
C SER A 210 15.64 19.54 5.60
N ILE A 211 16.70 19.52 6.44
CA ILE A 211 17.47 18.30 6.71
C ILE A 211 16.59 17.24 7.38
N GLY A 212 15.64 17.63 8.21
CA GLY A 212 14.68 16.70 8.81
C GLY A 212 13.81 16.01 7.75
N ASP A 213 13.36 16.75 6.71
CA ASP A 213 12.62 16.16 5.58
C ASP A 213 13.51 15.20 4.79
N LEU A 214 14.78 15.55 4.61
CA LEU A 214 15.76 14.71 3.90
C LEU A 214 16.00 13.39 4.65
N ILE A 215 16.12 13.44 5.98
CA ILE A 215 16.26 12.24 6.82
C ILE A 215 15.00 11.38 6.72
N ARG A 216 13.79 11.96 6.85
CA ARG A 216 12.53 11.23 6.67
C ARG A 216 12.44 10.57 5.30
N ALA A 217 12.78 11.30 4.22
CA ALA A 217 12.80 10.73 2.88
C ALA A 217 13.79 9.57 2.74
N TRP A 218 14.96 9.66 3.40
CA TRP A 218 15.94 8.58 3.44
C TRP A 218 15.44 7.34 4.21
N GLU A 219 14.75 7.54 5.33
CA GLU A 219 14.20 6.46 6.17
C GLU A 219 13.09 5.65 5.48
N THR A 220 12.39 6.23 4.50
CA THR A 220 11.41 5.49 3.69
C THR A 220 12.04 4.55 2.67
N LEU A 221 13.34 4.68 2.39
CA LEU A 221 14.03 3.82 1.42
C LEU A 221 14.26 2.40 1.98
N PRO A 222 14.29 1.37 1.13
CA PRO A 222 14.59 0.01 1.56
C PRO A 222 15.94 -0.08 2.30
N PRO A 223 16.06 -0.94 3.34
CA PRO A 223 17.31 -1.12 4.09
C PRO A 223 18.52 -1.40 3.20
N THR A 224 18.34 -2.23 2.16
CA THR A 224 19.39 -2.55 1.18
C THR A 224 19.96 -1.32 0.47
N MET A 225 19.12 -0.32 0.20
CA MET A 225 19.58 0.94 -0.41
C MET A 225 20.27 1.87 0.60
N ARG A 226 19.92 1.78 1.88
CA ARG A 226 20.50 2.59 2.96
C ARG A 226 21.85 2.05 3.40
N GLU A 227 22.03 0.73 3.43
CA GLU A 227 23.26 0.08 3.93
C GLU A 227 24.34 -0.03 2.85
N THR A 228 23.99 -0.48 1.64
CA THR A 228 24.95 -0.75 0.56
C THR A 228 25.11 0.40 -0.42
N GLY A 229 24.23 1.41 -0.34
CA GLY A 229 24.24 2.51 -1.31
C GLY A 229 23.60 2.19 -2.66
N GLY A 230 22.99 1.02 -2.81
CA GLY A 230 22.36 0.58 -4.06
C GLY A 230 23.33 0.19 -5.17
N PRO A 231 22.87 -0.44 -6.24
CA PRO A 231 23.70 -0.75 -7.39
C PRO A 231 24.21 0.53 -8.07
N GLY A 232 25.51 0.81 -7.92
CA GLY A 232 26.15 1.99 -8.52
C GLY A 232 26.75 3.02 -7.56
N PHE A 233 27.03 2.63 -6.30
CA PHE A 233 27.87 3.39 -5.35
C PHE A 233 29.32 2.95 -5.47
#